data_b25cafd4f0fdec04e8e50170e9ac7555
#
_entry.id   b25cafd4f0fdec04e8e50170e9ac7555
#
_cell.length_a   1.000
_cell.length_b   1.000
_cell.length_c   1.000
_cell.angle_alpha   90.00
_cell.angle_beta   90.00
_cell.angle_gamma   90.00
#
_symmetry.space_group_name_H-M   'P 1'
#
loop_
_entity.id
_entity.type
_entity.pdbx_description
1 polymer ?
#
loop_
_entity_poly.entity_id
_entity_poly.type
_entity_poly.pdbx_seq_one_letter_code
_entity_poly.pdbx_strand_id
1 'polypeptide(L)'
;MQIIKNLKPYWKSVLIIVLLLIVQAYCDLALPDYTSKLIDTGIQNYGIDHCSPLQIPEKAYTIIKGFMDEDDVTVWEKYYEQSDDGIYHMTDDGKDHIDEIDQACMEPMMMYYYPYTMVDSDEDNQLKQMLAASGMTLDELPPEMWSQMGTQMKQMIDSMRDSMGDDMMMSSAITCTRTCYDSMDYNYKDIQMSYLKRVGVEMILMTLLMVASAILTGLVAAR
;
A
#
# COMPACT_ATOMS: atom_id res chain seq x y z
N MET A 1 30.38 -43.71 -8.48
CA MET A 1 29.87 -43.52 -9.85
C MET A 1 28.76 -44.50 -10.28
N GLN A 2 28.42 -45.51 -9.47
CA GLN A 2 27.34 -46.45 -9.78
C GLN A 2 25.93 -45.92 -9.57
N ILE A 3 25.72 -44.97 -8.65
CA ILE A 3 24.40 -44.42 -8.31
C ILE A 3 23.79 -43.63 -9.50
N ILE A 4 24.59 -42.87 -10.22
CA ILE A 4 24.15 -42.07 -11.38
C ILE A 4 23.71 -42.95 -12.55
N LYS A 5 24.32 -44.14 -12.69
CA LYS A 5 24.01 -45.11 -13.77
C LYS A 5 22.66 -45.78 -13.57
N ASN A 6 22.26 -45.99 -12.31
CA ASN A 6 20.96 -46.54 -11.93
C ASN A 6 19.83 -45.51 -11.93
N LEU A 7 20.13 -44.22 -11.90
CA LEU A 7 19.14 -43.11 -12.00
C LEU A 7 18.66 -42.89 -13.45
N LYS A 8 19.44 -43.32 -14.47
CA LYS A 8 19.10 -43.08 -15.88
C LYS A 8 17.67 -43.47 -16.30
N PRO A 9 17.11 -44.64 -15.88
CA PRO A 9 15.74 -45.01 -16.25
C PRO A 9 14.67 -44.16 -15.54
N TYR A 10 14.98 -43.54 -14.39
CA TYR A 10 14.03 -42.78 -13.55
C TYR A 10 14.20 -41.26 -13.64
N TRP A 11 14.99 -40.75 -14.59
CA TRP A 11 15.32 -39.35 -14.69
C TRP A 11 14.08 -38.39 -14.74
N LYS A 12 12.97 -38.91 -15.36
CA LYS A 12 11.70 -38.18 -15.40
C LYS A 12 11.07 -38.00 -13.99
N SER A 13 11.09 -39.07 -13.19
CA SER A 13 10.59 -39.03 -11.80
C SER A 13 11.46 -38.13 -10.95
N VAL A 14 12.77 -38.18 -11.11
CA VAL A 14 13.70 -37.26 -10.40
C VAL A 14 13.42 -35.81 -10.77
N LEU A 15 13.21 -35.50 -12.04
CA LEU A 15 12.92 -34.17 -12.51
C LEU A 15 11.58 -33.64 -11.92
N ILE A 16 10.55 -34.51 -11.89
CA ILE A 16 9.25 -34.16 -11.27
C ILE A 16 9.43 -33.89 -9.78
N ILE A 17 10.17 -34.72 -9.04
CA ILE A 17 10.44 -34.54 -7.62
C ILE A 17 11.15 -33.22 -7.39
N VAL A 18 12.19 -32.90 -8.16
CA VAL A 18 12.92 -31.62 -8.03
C VAL A 18 11.98 -30.44 -8.27
N LEU A 19 11.12 -30.50 -9.26
CA LEU A 19 10.15 -29.43 -9.55
C LEU A 19 9.15 -29.27 -8.40
N LEU A 20 8.62 -30.36 -7.86
CA LEU A 20 7.72 -30.33 -6.71
C LEU A 20 8.38 -29.77 -5.45
N LEU A 21 9.65 -30.11 -5.20
CA LEU A 21 10.44 -29.57 -4.09
C LEU A 21 10.68 -28.06 -4.25
N ILE A 22 10.90 -27.57 -5.47
CA ILE A 22 11.02 -26.12 -5.74
C ILE A 22 9.70 -25.42 -5.41
N VAL A 23 8.57 -25.97 -5.85
CA VAL A 23 7.24 -25.41 -5.53
C VAL A 23 7.02 -25.41 -4.02
N GLN A 24 7.34 -26.49 -3.33
CA GLN A 24 7.22 -26.58 -1.87
C GLN A 24 8.10 -25.53 -1.18
N ALA A 25 9.37 -25.41 -1.56
CA ALA A 25 10.27 -24.41 -0.99
C ALA A 25 9.79 -22.98 -1.22
N TYR A 26 9.21 -22.70 -2.39
CA TYR A 26 8.61 -21.39 -2.67
C TYR A 26 7.44 -21.10 -1.73
N CYS A 27 6.52 -22.06 -1.54
CA CYS A 27 5.39 -21.89 -0.61
C CYS A 27 5.87 -21.71 0.84
N ASP A 28 6.88 -22.46 1.28
CA ASP A 28 7.44 -22.35 2.63
C ASP A 28 8.06 -20.96 2.88
N LEU A 29 8.69 -20.36 1.87
CA LEU A 29 9.26 -19.01 1.98
C LEU A 29 8.21 -17.89 1.86
N ALA A 30 7.13 -18.12 1.10
CA ALA A 30 6.08 -17.12 0.91
C ALA A 30 5.16 -16.98 2.14
N LEU A 31 4.91 -18.05 2.91
CA LEU A 31 3.99 -18.01 4.05
C LEU A 31 4.36 -16.97 5.13
N PRO A 32 5.64 -16.79 5.53
CA PRO A 32 6.04 -15.72 6.44
C PRO A 32 5.74 -14.33 5.90
N ASP A 33 5.92 -14.08 4.60
CA ASP A 33 5.62 -12.80 3.96
C ASP A 33 4.12 -12.48 4.02
N TYR A 34 3.26 -13.46 3.73
CA TYR A 34 1.81 -13.30 3.89
C TYR A 34 1.40 -13.05 5.33
N THR A 35 2.09 -13.68 6.30
CA THR A 35 1.83 -13.45 7.72
C THR A 35 2.22 -12.02 8.12
N SER A 36 3.36 -11.51 7.63
CA SER A 36 3.78 -10.12 7.84
C SER A 36 2.77 -9.14 7.24
N LYS A 37 2.38 -9.34 5.98
CA LYS A 37 1.36 -8.53 5.31
C LYS A 37 0.03 -8.51 6.06
N LEU A 38 -0.40 -9.65 6.61
CA LEU A 38 -1.64 -9.75 7.38
C LEU A 38 -1.56 -8.92 8.67
N ILE A 39 -0.40 -8.88 9.33
CA ILE A 39 -0.20 -8.10 10.54
C ILE A 39 0.00 -6.62 10.19
N ASP A 40 0.93 -6.31 9.30
CA ASP A 40 1.36 -4.95 9.02
C ASP A 40 0.27 -4.16 8.28
N THR A 41 -0.23 -4.71 7.16
CA THR A 41 -1.28 -4.06 6.39
C THR A 41 -2.66 -4.36 6.95
N GLY A 42 -2.97 -5.62 7.25
CA GLY A 42 -4.31 -6.03 7.63
C GLY A 42 -4.72 -5.57 9.02
N ILE A 43 -3.81 -5.57 10.00
CA ILE A 43 -4.12 -5.20 11.40
C ILE A 43 -3.66 -3.79 11.71
N GLN A 44 -2.38 -3.45 11.43
CA GLN A 44 -1.82 -2.16 11.82
C GLN A 44 -2.32 -1.02 10.94
N ASN A 45 -2.47 -1.26 9.63
CA ASN A 45 -2.94 -0.27 8.65
C ASN A 45 -4.42 -0.46 8.26
N TYR A 46 -5.21 -1.20 9.05
CA TYR A 46 -6.65 -1.41 8.82
C TYR A 46 -7.00 -1.93 7.41
N GLY A 47 -6.07 -2.67 6.78
CA GLY A 47 -6.26 -3.21 5.43
C GLY A 47 -6.00 -2.21 4.30
N ILE A 48 -5.48 -1.02 4.60
CA ILE A 48 -5.08 -0.03 3.60
C ILE A 48 -3.73 -0.48 3.03
N ASP A 49 -3.71 -0.86 1.77
CA ASP A 49 -2.52 -1.34 1.04
C ASP A 49 -2.10 -0.41 -0.11
N HIS A 50 -2.85 0.67 -0.34
CA HIS A 50 -2.60 1.68 -1.36
C HIS A 50 -2.60 3.08 -0.75
N CYS A 51 -1.83 4.00 -1.34
CA CYS A 51 -1.81 5.38 -0.89
C CYS A 51 -2.93 6.23 -1.52
N SER A 52 -3.56 5.75 -2.59
CA SER A 52 -4.72 6.38 -3.20
C SER A 52 -5.99 6.06 -2.40
N PRO A 53 -6.68 7.07 -1.84
CA PRO A 53 -7.88 6.84 -1.05
C PRO A 53 -9.08 6.50 -1.93
N LEU A 54 -9.93 5.57 -1.46
CA LEU A 54 -11.21 5.26 -2.13
C LEU A 54 -12.19 6.41 -2.06
N GLN A 55 -12.06 7.26 -1.03
CA GLN A 55 -12.85 8.46 -0.81
C GLN A 55 -11.96 9.56 -0.28
N ILE A 56 -12.20 10.80 -0.74
CA ILE A 56 -11.42 11.97 -0.33
C ILE A 56 -12.32 13.22 -0.28
N PRO A 57 -12.22 14.06 0.76
CA PRO A 57 -12.97 15.31 0.84
C PRO A 57 -12.59 16.27 -0.30
N GLU A 58 -13.57 17.02 -0.83
CA GLU A 58 -13.38 17.96 -1.94
C GLU A 58 -12.23 18.95 -1.69
N LYS A 59 -12.10 19.47 -0.45
CA LYS A 59 -11.01 20.36 -0.08
C LYS A 59 -9.64 19.70 -0.26
N ALA A 60 -9.47 18.49 0.28
CA ALA A 60 -8.24 17.73 0.17
C ALA A 60 -7.94 17.37 -1.28
N TYR A 61 -8.95 16.88 -2.03
CA TYR A 61 -8.85 16.58 -3.45
C TYR A 61 -8.30 17.75 -4.26
N THR A 62 -8.85 18.96 -4.02
CA THR A 62 -8.47 20.18 -4.75
C THR A 62 -7.04 20.64 -4.42
N ILE A 63 -6.64 20.55 -3.14
CA ILE A 63 -5.29 20.98 -2.72
C ILE A 63 -4.25 19.98 -3.20
N ILE A 64 -4.50 18.69 -3.07
CA ILE A 64 -3.62 17.61 -3.54
C ILE A 64 -3.41 17.70 -5.05
N LYS A 65 -4.49 17.91 -5.82
CA LYS A 65 -4.41 18.17 -7.25
C LYS A 65 -3.52 19.37 -7.59
N GLY A 66 -3.50 20.41 -6.75
CA GLY A 66 -2.64 21.58 -6.90
C GLY A 66 -1.14 21.30 -6.72
N PHE A 67 -0.77 20.15 -6.16
CA PHE A 67 0.61 19.69 -6.02
C PHE A 67 1.08 18.73 -7.13
N MET A 68 0.14 18.27 -7.97
CA MET A 68 0.38 17.35 -9.08
C MET A 68 0.90 18.09 -10.33
N ASP A 69 1.62 17.39 -11.18
CA ASP A 69 1.92 17.86 -12.54
C ASP A 69 0.73 17.59 -13.49
N GLU A 70 0.85 18.03 -14.76
CA GLU A 70 -0.26 17.93 -15.73
C GLU A 70 -0.64 16.48 -16.07
N ASP A 71 0.33 15.58 -16.10
CA ASP A 71 0.11 14.16 -16.40
C ASP A 71 -0.60 13.48 -15.22
N ASP A 72 -0.14 13.72 -13.99
CA ASP A 72 -0.73 13.19 -12.76
C ASP A 72 -2.15 13.74 -12.53
N VAL A 73 -2.39 15.02 -12.81
CA VAL A 73 -3.75 15.61 -12.77
C VAL A 73 -4.70 14.88 -13.71
N THR A 74 -4.24 14.50 -14.90
CA THR A 74 -5.06 13.76 -15.86
C THR A 74 -5.48 12.40 -15.32
N VAL A 75 -4.57 11.68 -14.67
CA VAL A 75 -4.83 10.40 -14.00
C VAL A 75 -5.82 10.60 -12.84
N TRP A 76 -5.57 11.61 -11.99
CA TRP A 76 -6.38 11.91 -10.84
C TRP A 76 -7.83 12.24 -11.20
N GLU A 77 -8.05 13.13 -12.17
CA GLU A 77 -9.39 13.51 -12.63
C GLU A 77 -10.14 12.37 -13.35
N LYS A 78 -9.42 11.48 -14.03
CA LYS A 78 -10.02 10.37 -14.77
C LYS A 78 -10.67 9.34 -13.84
N TYR A 79 -10.07 9.11 -12.69
CA TYR A 79 -10.42 7.99 -11.81
C TYR A 79 -11.21 8.37 -10.56
N TYR A 80 -11.51 9.67 -10.38
CA TYR A 80 -12.36 10.15 -9.29
C TYR A 80 -13.57 10.91 -9.78
N GLU A 81 -14.72 10.64 -9.17
CA GLU A 81 -15.99 11.31 -9.44
C GLU A 81 -16.50 11.99 -8.18
N GLN A 82 -17.02 13.22 -8.33
CA GLN A 82 -17.59 13.97 -7.21
C GLN A 82 -19.00 13.48 -6.92
N SER A 83 -19.30 13.24 -5.64
CA SER A 83 -20.63 12.96 -5.14
C SER A 83 -21.32 14.20 -4.60
N ASP A 84 -22.65 14.17 -4.44
CA ASP A 84 -23.45 15.30 -3.95
C ASP A 84 -23.13 15.69 -2.48
N ASP A 85 -22.43 14.85 -1.75
CA ASP A 85 -22.01 15.08 -0.35
C ASP A 85 -20.69 15.85 -0.19
N GLY A 86 -20.07 16.27 -1.30
CA GLY A 86 -18.78 16.96 -1.29
C GLY A 86 -17.58 16.03 -1.07
N ILE A 87 -17.75 14.75 -1.36
CA ILE A 87 -16.70 13.71 -1.32
C ILE A 87 -16.43 13.24 -2.75
N TYR A 88 -15.15 13.08 -3.09
CA TYR A 88 -14.74 12.40 -4.31
C TYR A 88 -14.58 10.91 -4.05
N HIS A 89 -15.13 10.10 -4.93
CA HIS A 89 -15.07 8.65 -4.86
C HIS A 89 -14.25 8.10 -6.02
N MET A 90 -13.38 7.14 -5.73
CA MET A 90 -12.67 6.40 -6.76
C MET A 90 -13.66 5.56 -7.57
N THR A 91 -13.57 5.65 -8.90
CA THR A 91 -14.39 4.86 -9.82
C THR A 91 -14.02 3.37 -9.77
N ASP A 92 -14.88 2.50 -10.29
CA ASP A 92 -14.54 1.07 -10.39
C ASP A 92 -13.37 0.85 -11.37
N ASP A 93 -13.27 1.63 -12.44
CA ASP A 93 -12.11 1.63 -13.34
C ASP A 93 -10.83 2.07 -12.63
N GLY A 94 -10.93 3.04 -11.71
CA GLY A 94 -9.81 3.46 -10.85
C GLY A 94 -9.29 2.35 -9.95
N LYS A 95 -10.17 1.51 -9.41
CA LYS A 95 -9.75 0.36 -8.58
C LYS A 95 -8.93 -0.66 -9.37
N ASP A 96 -9.20 -0.82 -10.67
CA ASP A 96 -8.44 -1.71 -11.56
C ASP A 96 -7.10 -1.09 -12.00
N HIS A 97 -6.94 0.24 -11.86
CA HIS A 97 -5.73 1.00 -12.21
C HIS A 97 -5.09 1.67 -10.99
N ILE A 98 -5.27 1.08 -9.81
CA ILE A 98 -4.88 1.70 -8.54
C ILE A 98 -3.37 1.97 -8.44
N ASP A 99 -2.54 1.13 -9.04
CA ASP A 99 -1.07 1.33 -9.07
C ASP A 99 -0.67 2.59 -9.87
N GLU A 100 -1.42 2.94 -10.92
CA GLU A 100 -1.20 4.16 -11.70
C GLU A 100 -1.57 5.40 -10.87
N ILE A 101 -2.68 5.32 -10.13
CA ILE A 101 -3.12 6.39 -9.24
C ILE A 101 -2.15 6.55 -8.06
N ASP A 102 -1.66 5.45 -7.48
CA ASP A 102 -0.66 5.48 -6.40
C ASP A 102 0.61 6.21 -6.83
N GLN A 103 1.10 5.97 -8.04
CA GLN A 103 2.27 6.67 -8.58
C GLN A 103 2.01 8.17 -8.73
N ALA A 104 0.84 8.56 -9.21
CA ALA A 104 0.47 9.96 -9.40
C ALA A 104 0.23 10.71 -8.08
N CYS A 105 -0.32 10.04 -7.05
CA CYS A 105 -0.77 10.73 -5.83
C CYS A 105 0.15 10.56 -4.62
N MET A 106 1.13 9.65 -4.63
CA MET A 106 1.97 9.33 -3.48
C MET A 106 2.61 10.57 -2.83
N GLU A 107 3.35 11.35 -3.63
CA GLU A 107 3.97 12.58 -3.12
C GLU A 107 2.95 13.66 -2.76
N PRO A 108 1.98 14.01 -3.63
CA PRO A 108 0.94 14.98 -3.32
C PRO A 108 0.13 14.66 -2.07
N MET A 109 -0.19 13.39 -1.83
CA MET A 109 -0.85 12.93 -0.61
C MET A 109 0.01 13.19 0.63
N MET A 110 1.31 12.89 0.55
CA MET A 110 2.23 13.19 1.63
C MET A 110 2.36 14.71 1.85
N MET A 111 2.45 15.53 0.79
CA MET A 111 2.53 16.98 0.90
C MET A 111 1.36 17.58 1.64
N TYR A 112 0.16 17.01 1.51
CA TYR A 112 -1.05 17.49 2.16
C TYR A 112 -1.26 16.90 3.56
N TYR A 113 -1.12 15.57 3.73
CA TYR A 113 -1.46 14.91 4.99
C TYR A 113 -0.32 14.77 5.99
N TYR A 114 0.94 14.79 5.54
CA TYR A 114 2.09 14.70 6.44
C TYR A 114 2.12 15.83 7.49
N PRO A 115 1.77 17.09 7.18
CA PRO A 115 1.60 18.14 8.17
C PRO A 115 0.63 17.79 9.31
N TYR A 116 -0.47 17.09 9.03
CA TYR A 116 -1.41 16.65 10.07
C TYR A 116 -0.75 15.64 11.01
N THR A 117 0.00 14.68 10.48
CA THR A 117 0.72 13.71 11.32
C THR A 117 1.80 14.39 12.19
N MET A 118 2.45 15.44 11.68
CA MET A 118 3.41 16.22 12.44
C MET A 118 2.77 16.99 13.59
N VAL A 119 1.59 17.56 13.37
CA VAL A 119 0.84 18.33 14.41
C VAL A 119 0.30 17.38 15.49
N ASP A 120 -0.14 16.20 15.12
CA ASP A 120 -0.64 15.17 16.05
C ASP A 120 0.46 14.49 16.86
N SER A 121 1.72 14.60 16.42
CA SER A 121 2.84 14.02 17.16
C SER A 121 3.06 14.72 18.49
N ASP A 122 3.58 13.98 19.48
CA ASP A 122 3.95 14.56 20.80
C ASP A 122 5.19 15.46 20.72
N GLU A 123 5.89 15.48 19.58
CA GLU A 123 7.07 16.30 19.36
C GLU A 123 6.71 17.77 19.11
N ASP A 124 7.43 18.65 19.82
CA ASP A 124 7.28 20.09 19.65
C ASP A 124 8.03 20.51 18.37
N ASN A 125 7.30 20.73 17.28
CA ASN A 125 7.86 21.07 15.99
C ASN A 125 7.52 22.50 15.56
N GLN A 126 8.26 23.02 14.58
CA GLN A 126 8.13 24.40 14.10
C GLN A 126 6.73 24.68 13.53
N LEU A 127 6.10 23.72 12.86
CA LEU A 127 4.75 23.85 12.31
C LEU A 127 3.72 24.02 13.42
N LYS A 128 3.80 23.21 14.47
CA LYS A 128 2.91 23.29 15.64
C LYS A 128 3.02 24.63 16.35
N GLN A 129 4.24 25.14 16.52
CA GLN A 129 4.48 26.46 17.11
C GLN A 129 3.92 27.59 16.22
N MET A 130 4.08 27.50 14.89
CA MET A 130 3.55 28.47 13.94
C MET A 130 2.02 28.50 13.95
N LEU A 131 1.35 27.35 13.96
CA LEU A 131 -0.10 27.26 14.06
C LEU A 131 -0.60 27.81 15.40
N ALA A 132 0.05 27.46 16.50
CA ALA A 132 -0.29 28.00 17.83
C ALA A 132 -0.14 29.54 17.90
N ALA A 133 0.89 30.10 17.28
CA ALA A 133 1.12 31.53 17.23
C ALA A 133 0.10 32.28 16.35
N SER A 134 -0.38 31.66 15.27
CA SER A 134 -1.40 32.22 14.38
C SER A 134 -2.83 32.03 14.90
N GLY A 135 -3.05 31.10 15.83
CA GLY A 135 -4.37 30.70 16.31
C GLY A 135 -5.21 29.99 15.25
N MET A 136 -4.58 29.47 14.19
CA MET A 136 -5.22 28.75 13.08
C MET A 136 -4.96 27.24 13.18
N THR A 137 -5.88 26.47 12.65
CA THR A 137 -5.69 25.04 12.39
C THR A 137 -5.27 24.81 10.94
N LEU A 138 -4.76 23.61 10.62
CA LEU A 138 -4.44 23.25 9.23
C LEU A 138 -5.66 23.34 8.30
N ASP A 139 -6.85 23.05 8.84
CA ASP A 139 -8.09 23.14 8.07
C ASP A 139 -8.52 24.58 7.73
N GLU A 140 -8.04 25.55 8.47
CA GLU A 140 -8.35 26.97 8.25
C GLU A 140 -7.32 27.67 7.36
N LEU A 141 -6.25 26.97 6.96
CA LEU A 141 -5.22 27.55 6.11
C LEU A 141 -5.78 27.85 4.70
N PRO A 142 -5.53 29.08 4.19
CA PRO A 142 -5.92 29.45 2.83
C PRO A 142 -5.05 28.72 1.78
N PRO A 143 -5.54 28.54 0.53
CA PRO A 143 -4.83 27.83 -0.53
C PRO A 143 -3.43 28.39 -0.83
N GLU A 144 -3.22 29.69 -0.66
CA GLU A 144 -1.92 30.33 -0.89
C GLU A 144 -0.86 29.86 0.12
N MET A 145 -1.26 29.62 1.37
CA MET A 145 -0.36 29.11 2.40
C MET A 145 -0.04 27.63 2.15
N TRP A 146 -1.00 26.85 1.67
CA TRP A 146 -0.78 25.48 1.24
C TRP A 146 0.24 25.41 0.09
N SER A 147 0.17 26.30 -0.90
CA SER A 147 1.14 26.37 -1.99
C SER A 147 2.57 26.68 -1.51
N GLN A 148 2.72 27.60 -0.55
CA GLN A 148 4.03 27.90 0.05
C GLN A 148 4.58 26.72 0.87
N MET A 149 3.72 26.12 1.69
CA MET A 149 4.07 24.96 2.50
C MET A 149 4.40 23.74 1.62
N GLY A 150 3.69 23.56 0.50
CA GLY A 150 3.92 22.52 -0.48
C GLY A 150 5.35 22.54 -1.03
N THR A 151 5.91 23.75 -1.29
CA THR A 151 7.32 23.86 -1.75
C THR A 151 8.31 23.34 -0.70
N GLN A 152 8.07 23.64 0.57
CA GLN A 152 8.93 23.16 1.67
C GLN A 152 8.73 21.63 1.90
N MET A 153 7.49 21.18 1.84
CA MET A 153 7.17 19.75 1.95
C MET A 153 7.81 18.94 0.82
N LYS A 154 7.80 19.44 -0.41
CA LYS A 154 8.44 18.78 -1.54
C LYS A 154 9.93 18.56 -1.31
N GLN A 155 10.66 19.58 -0.84
CA GLN A 155 12.10 19.43 -0.53
C GLN A 155 12.35 18.39 0.58
N MET A 156 11.46 18.31 1.57
CA MET A 156 11.57 17.33 2.63
C MET A 156 11.26 15.91 2.11
N ILE A 157 10.24 15.75 1.29
CA ILE A 157 9.85 14.48 0.68
C ILE A 157 10.95 13.98 -0.27
N ASP A 158 11.53 14.85 -1.09
CA ASP A 158 12.68 14.52 -1.95
C ASP A 158 13.86 14.00 -1.10
N SER A 159 14.16 14.66 0.02
CA SER A 159 15.22 14.21 0.94
C SER A 159 14.89 12.88 1.63
N MET A 160 13.62 12.64 1.93
CA MET A 160 13.15 11.35 2.47
C MET A 160 13.27 10.23 1.44
N ARG A 161 12.91 10.50 0.18
CA ARG A 161 13.04 9.53 -0.92
C ARG A 161 14.51 9.11 -1.10
N ASP A 162 15.44 10.04 -1.13
CA ASP A 162 16.87 9.78 -1.28
C ASP A 162 17.44 8.92 -0.13
N SER A 163 16.85 9.04 1.07
CA SER A 163 17.35 8.37 2.27
C SER A 163 16.65 7.03 2.57
N MET A 164 15.40 6.87 2.22
CA MET A 164 14.54 5.75 2.69
C MET A 164 14.18 4.74 1.59
N GLY A 165 14.17 5.15 0.32
CA GLY A 165 13.73 4.33 -0.81
C GLY A 165 12.20 4.24 -0.96
N ASP A 166 11.76 3.70 -2.11
CA ASP A 166 10.36 3.74 -2.55
C ASP A 166 9.40 2.97 -1.64
N ASP A 167 9.80 1.82 -1.09
CA ASP A 167 8.93 1.02 -0.21
C ASP A 167 8.56 1.78 1.08
N MET A 168 9.50 2.53 1.63
CA MET A 168 9.30 3.29 2.86
C MET A 168 8.51 4.57 2.59
N MET A 169 8.69 5.16 1.41
CA MET A 169 7.86 6.26 0.90
C MET A 169 6.40 5.82 0.75
N MET A 170 6.15 4.67 0.12
CA MET A 170 4.80 4.11 0.00
C MET A 170 4.16 3.86 1.38
N SER A 171 4.90 3.30 2.33
CA SER A 171 4.41 3.08 3.69
C SER A 171 4.03 4.39 4.40
N SER A 172 4.81 5.45 4.19
CA SER A 172 4.49 6.79 4.71
C SER A 172 3.27 7.39 4.05
N ALA A 173 3.11 7.23 2.73
CA ALA A 173 1.95 7.69 1.98
C ALA A 173 0.67 6.94 2.39
N ILE A 174 0.74 5.64 2.68
CA ILE A 174 -0.38 4.85 3.24
C ILE A 174 -0.80 5.41 4.61
N THR A 175 0.15 5.84 5.45
CA THR A 175 -0.16 6.51 6.72
C THR A 175 -0.91 7.82 6.49
N CYS A 176 -0.56 8.59 5.46
CA CYS A 176 -1.28 9.80 5.06
C CYS A 176 -2.71 9.48 4.60
N THR A 177 -2.92 8.40 3.85
CA THR A 177 -4.25 7.93 3.45
C THR A 177 -5.10 7.53 4.65
N ARG A 178 -4.50 6.92 5.66
CA ARG A 178 -5.18 6.67 6.93
C ARG A 178 -5.63 8.00 7.59
N THR A 179 -4.77 9.00 7.64
CA THR A 179 -5.13 10.32 8.18
C THR A 179 -6.27 10.95 7.37
N CYS A 180 -6.32 10.76 6.05
CA CYS A 180 -7.44 11.16 5.21
C CYS A 180 -8.75 10.51 5.68
N TYR A 181 -8.76 9.20 5.88
CA TYR A 181 -9.93 8.47 6.34
C TYR A 181 -10.35 8.83 7.76
N ASP A 182 -9.39 9.04 8.67
CA ASP A 182 -9.66 9.50 10.04
C ASP A 182 -10.35 10.88 10.05
N SER A 183 -9.98 11.78 9.13
CA SER A 183 -10.60 13.09 9.00
C SER A 183 -12.07 13.07 8.56
N MET A 184 -12.50 11.97 7.94
CA MET A 184 -13.88 11.73 7.47
C MET A 184 -14.68 10.80 8.38
N ASP A 185 -14.12 10.36 9.49
CA ASP A 185 -14.70 9.31 10.36
C ASP A 185 -15.06 8.04 9.55
N TYR A 186 -14.17 7.65 8.62
CA TYR A 186 -14.39 6.56 7.68
C TYR A 186 -14.42 5.19 8.38
N ASN A 187 -15.37 4.35 7.99
CA ASN A 187 -15.47 3.01 8.54
C ASN A 187 -14.51 2.02 7.87
N TYR A 188 -13.37 1.78 8.48
CA TYR A 188 -12.34 0.84 7.98
C TYR A 188 -12.77 -0.63 7.90
N LYS A 189 -13.87 -1.00 8.57
CA LYS A 189 -14.24 -2.40 8.77
C LYS A 189 -14.38 -3.17 7.46
N ASP A 190 -14.90 -2.53 6.43
CA ASP A 190 -15.13 -3.18 5.14
C ASP A 190 -13.82 -3.35 4.35
N ILE A 191 -12.94 -2.35 4.36
CA ILE A 191 -11.62 -2.42 3.75
C ILE A 191 -10.80 -3.51 4.46
N GLN A 192 -10.70 -3.43 5.78
CA GLN A 192 -9.96 -4.38 6.60
C GLN A 192 -10.44 -5.82 6.38
N MET A 193 -11.76 -6.03 6.43
CA MET A 193 -12.34 -7.36 6.26
C MET A 193 -12.11 -7.91 4.84
N SER A 194 -12.18 -7.07 3.82
CA SER A 194 -11.89 -7.45 2.44
C SER A 194 -10.42 -7.87 2.28
N TYR A 195 -9.50 -7.09 2.81
CA TYR A 195 -8.08 -7.39 2.80
C TYR A 195 -7.74 -8.69 3.54
N LEU A 196 -8.23 -8.85 4.78
CA LEU A 196 -8.01 -10.04 5.58
C LEU A 196 -8.56 -11.31 4.91
N LYS A 197 -9.71 -11.22 4.26
CA LYS A 197 -10.29 -12.34 3.49
C LYS A 197 -9.41 -12.69 2.29
N ARG A 198 -8.94 -11.69 1.51
CA ARG A 198 -8.08 -11.90 0.35
C ARG A 198 -6.79 -12.61 0.76
N VAL A 199 -6.05 -12.04 1.70
CA VAL A 199 -4.78 -12.61 2.17
C VAL A 199 -4.99 -13.99 2.84
N GLY A 200 -6.05 -14.14 3.63
CA GLY A 200 -6.40 -15.43 4.25
C GLY A 200 -6.67 -16.53 3.23
N VAL A 201 -7.38 -16.24 2.15
CA VAL A 201 -7.62 -17.19 1.05
C VAL A 201 -6.31 -17.54 0.34
N GLU A 202 -5.45 -16.57 0.06
CA GLU A 202 -4.14 -16.79 -0.55
C GLU A 202 -3.27 -17.71 0.31
N MET A 203 -3.22 -17.49 1.63
CA MET A 203 -2.50 -18.36 2.57
C MET A 203 -3.04 -19.79 2.59
N ILE A 204 -4.36 -19.97 2.56
CA ILE A 204 -4.99 -21.30 2.48
C ILE A 204 -4.61 -22.00 1.17
N LEU A 205 -4.68 -21.30 0.03
CA LEU A 205 -4.31 -21.86 -1.27
C LEU A 205 -2.83 -22.26 -1.32
N MET A 206 -1.92 -21.44 -0.78
CA MET A 206 -0.49 -21.74 -0.68
C MET A 206 -0.25 -22.98 0.20
N THR A 207 -0.93 -23.07 1.34
CA THR A 207 -0.81 -24.24 2.23
C THR A 207 -1.31 -25.52 1.56
N LEU A 208 -2.45 -25.46 0.85
CA LEU A 208 -2.97 -26.59 0.09
C LEU A 208 -2.01 -27.02 -1.04
N LEU A 209 -1.41 -26.08 -1.74
CA LEU A 209 -0.43 -26.35 -2.79
C LEU A 209 0.82 -27.02 -2.21
N MET A 210 1.31 -26.56 -1.06
CA MET A 210 2.43 -27.15 -0.33
C MET A 210 2.14 -28.61 0.06
N VAL A 211 0.99 -28.87 0.67
CA VAL A 211 0.56 -30.22 1.07
C VAL A 211 0.40 -31.14 -0.13
N ALA A 212 -0.24 -30.66 -1.21
CA ALA A 212 -0.38 -31.43 -2.45
C ALA A 212 0.98 -31.79 -3.06
N SER A 213 1.91 -30.85 -3.10
CA SER A 213 3.28 -31.08 -3.60
C SER A 213 4.04 -32.10 -2.75
N ALA A 214 3.89 -32.07 -1.43
CA ALA A 214 4.50 -33.05 -0.52
C ALA A 214 3.94 -34.47 -0.74
N ILE A 215 2.62 -34.60 -0.86
CA ILE A 215 1.97 -35.89 -1.14
C ILE A 215 2.42 -36.45 -2.50
N LEU A 216 2.42 -35.61 -3.54
CA LEU A 216 2.85 -36.02 -4.89
C LEU A 216 4.33 -36.43 -4.91
N THR A 217 5.19 -35.70 -4.20
CA THR A 217 6.60 -36.07 -4.06
C THR A 217 6.76 -37.45 -3.42
N GLY A 218 6.02 -37.75 -2.35
CA GLY A 218 6.01 -39.06 -1.70
C GLY A 218 5.52 -40.17 -2.61
N LEU A 219 4.46 -39.95 -3.39
CA LEU A 219 3.90 -40.92 -4.34
C LEU A 219 4.87 -41.22 -5.50
N VAL A 220 5.53 -40.19 -6.04
CA VAL A 220 6.50 -40.34 -7.13
C VAL A 220 7.77 -41.02 -6.63
N ALA A 221 8.21 -40.75 -5.40
CA ALA A 221 9.38 -41.36 -4.80
C ALA A 221 9.16 -42.87 -4.45
N ALA A 222 7.91 -43.26 -4.13
CA ALA A 222 7.55 -44.62 -3.79
C ALA A 222 7.36 -45.53 -5.03
N ARG A 223 7.38 -44.98 -6.24
CA ARG A 223 7.13 -45.71 -7.52
C ARG A 223 8.41 -46.00 -8.27
#